data_6f3741766b5005401923c19d6a7a25f6
#
_entry.id   6f3741766b5005401923c19d6a7a25f6
#
_cell.length_a   1.000
_cell.length_b   1.000
_cell.length_c   1.000
_cell.angle_alpha   90.00
_cell.angle_beta   90.00
_cell.angle_gamma   90.00
#
_symmetry.space_group_name_H-M   'P 1'
#
loop_
_entity.id
_entity.type
_entity.pdbx_description
1 polymer ?
#
loop_
_entity_poly.entity_id
_entity_poly.type
_entity_poly.pdbx_seq_one_letter_code
_entity_poly.pdbx_strand_id
1 'polypeptide(L)'
;MNVGWSYYVSAQNNKLPQRMYFEKTLSEIIISDSKICAYSHTASIAAGNHGIPVIVAGHHFGDASGMAPRAHIAVYKALYKGFGGFAADVVAAIDQAAEDNVDIISLSITPNRRPPGLATFFNPIDMALMSAVKDGIFVVQAAGNTGPSPKSMSSYSPWIFTVGASAHDREYNNYVVLGNNLTISGVGLAPGTDGDSMYNLIAAPHALQNYTTTPIEMSLGECQDPSHLDKDLIKGKILVCSYSIRFVLGLSSVKQALDTAKNVSAAGVIFYLDPFVLGFQLNPTPMDIPGLIIPSPDDSKIFLSYYNDSLVRDGTSDKVVNFGAVAKILGGLKPNYGSSAPKVMFYSARGPDPEDNTLANADILKPNVVAPGSSIWGAWNSRGLDSAEFTGESFAMLSGTSMAAPHIAGLAALIKQKFPSFSPAAIGSALSTTTILSDKQGNPIMSQRTYSNPDSTQTPATPFDMGNGFANATAALDPGLIFDCSYDDYLSFLCGINGSAPVVANYTGNSCGASTMTGADLNLPSITIAVLNQSRTITRTVTNVASDENYTVSCNAPYGAAASVAPAQFFIPSGQKQLVTFVVNATMTNSSVSFGDVEFYGDKGHRVVIPFTVMSKAV
;
A
#
# COMPACT_ATOMS: atom_id res chain seq x y z
N MET A 1 1.04 7.32 -32.69
CA MET A 1 -0.38 7.01 -32.45
C MET A 1 -0.76 7.67 -31.14
N ASN A 2 -1.77 8.53 -31.16
CA ASN A 2 -2.13 9.36 -30.02
C ASN A 2 -2.63 8.48 -28.86
N VAL A 3 -1.89 8.47 -27.77
CA VAL A 3 -2.36 7.99 -26.48
C VAL A 3 -3.42 8.97 -26.02
N GLY A 4 -4.69 8.59 -26.09
CA GLY A 4 -5.81 9.38 -25.57
C GLY A 4 -5.77 9.35 -24.05
N TRP A 5 -5.08 10.28 -23.44
CA TRP A 5 -4.98 10.43 -22.00
C TRP A 5 -5.92 11.52 -21.49
N SER A 6 -6.76 11.09 -20.55
CA SER A 6 -7.37 11.88 -19.49
C SER A 6 -7.75 13.31 -19.82
N TYR A 7 -9.02 13.55 -19.97
CA TYR A 7 -9.56 14.87 -19.83
C TYR A 7 -10.00 15.12 -18.39
N TYR A 8 -9.54 16.24 -17.83
CA TYR A 8 -9.92 16.73 -16.52
C TYR A 8 -11.28 17.40 -16.59
N VAL A 9 -12.15 17.07 -15.65
CA VAL A 9 -13.28 17.94 -15.34
C VAL A 9 -13.04 18.56 -13.98
N SER A 10 -12.77 19.84 -13.94
CA SER A 10 -12.73 20.62 -12.71
C SER A 10 -14.09 21.24 -12.47
N ALA A 11 -14.68 20.95 -11.31
CA ALA A 11 -15.82 21.72 -10.83
C ALA A 11 -15.35 23.12 -10.40
N GLN A 12 -15.24 24.06 -11.35
CA GLN A 12 -15.25 25.48 -11.04
C GLN A 12 -16.65 26.00 -11.34
N ASN A 13 -17.25 26.66 -10.35
CA ASN A 13 -18.55 27.32 -10.40
C ASN A 13 -19.78 26.39 -10.41
N ASN A 14 -20.16 25.86 -9.24
CA ASN A 14 -21.52 25.36 -8.92
C ASN A 14 -22.26 24.61 -10.04
N LYS A 15 -21.56 23.87 -10.89
CA LYS A 15 -22.13 22.94 -11.85
C LYS A 15 -21.61 21.55 -11.59
N LEU A 16 -22.52 20.59 -11.55
CA LEU A 16 -22.27 19.15 -11.44
C LEU A 16 -21.14 18.70 -12.38
N PRO A 17 -20.34 17.66 -12.00
CA PRO A 17 -19.26 17.15 -12.83
C PRO A 17 -19.76 16.82 -14.24
N GLN A 18 -19.00 17.23 -15.26
CA GLN A 18 -19.35 16.91 -16.64
C GLN A 18 -18.98 15.46 -16.94
N ARG A 19 -19.93 14.72 -17.49
CA ARG A 19 -19.81 13.34 -17.92
C ARG A 19 -18.82 13.16 -19.06
N MET A 20 -18.03 12.09 -19.00
CA MET A 20 -17.39 11.50 -20.17
C MET A 20 -17.81 10.05 -20.30
N TYR A 21 -18.40 9.70 -21.44
CA TYR A 21 -18.81 8.34 -21.76
C TYR A 21 -17.78 7.69 -22.68
N PHE A 22 -17.44 6.44 -22.37
CA PHE A 22 -16.88 5.48 -23.32
C PHE A 22 -17.79 4.26 -23.38
N GLU A 23 -18.05 3.73 -24.60
CA GLU A 23 -19.02 2.68 -24.82
C GLU A 23 -18.70 1.38 -24.06
N LYS A 24 -19.77 0.82 -23.52
CA LYS A 24 -19.98 -0.43 -22.79
C LYS A 24 -18.84 -1.45 -22.77
N THR A 25 -18.11 -1.53 -21.66
CA THR A 25 -17.68 -2.74 -20.92
C THR A 25 -17.00 -2.32 -19.62
N LEU A 26 -17.43 -2.89 -18.47
CA LEU A 26 -16.88 -2.73 -17.11
C LEU A 26 -16.25 -1.36 -16.79
N SER A 27 -16.90 -0.55 -15.98
CA SER A 27 -16.44 0.77 -15.56
C SER A 27 -15.85 0.71 -14.15
N GLU A 28 -14.60 1.17 -14.02
CA GLU A 28 -13.92 1.36 -12.74
C GLU A 28 -13.85 2.84 -12.40
N ILE A 29 -14.10 3.21 -11.13
CA ILE A 29 -13.97 4.57 -10.66
C ILE A 29 -12.80 4.72 -9.74
N ILE A 30 -12.06 5.81 -9.95
CA ILE A 30 -10.95 6.19 -9.10
C ILE A 30 -11.23 7.56 -8.48
N ILE A 31 -11.44 7.56 -7.16
CA ILE A 31 -11.46 8.75 -6.34
C ILE A 31 -10.14 8.80 -5.59
N SER A 32 -9.29 9.78 -5.83
CA SER A 32 -7.99 9.85 -5.19
C SER A 32 -7.64 11.25 -4.67
N ASP A 33 -6.59 11.30 -3.85
CA ASP A 33 -6.12 12.49 -3.15
C ASP A 33 -5.64 13.61 -4.08
N SER A 34 -5.57 14.80 -3.57
CA SER A 34 -5.39 16.16 -4.14
C SER A 34 -4.24 16.38 -5.12
N LYS A 35 -3.52 15.33 -5.46
CA LYS A 35 -2.32 15.41 -6.29
C LYS A 35 -2.64 15.00 -7.71
N ILE A 36 -2.69 15.96 -8.62
CA ILE A 36 -3.07 15.82 -10.05
C ILE A 36 -2.40 14.62 -10.75
N CYS A 37 -1.27 14.13 -10.24
CA CYS A 37 -0.48 13.05 -10.82
C CYS A 37 -0.79 11.67 -10.21
N ALA A 38 -1.25 11.60 -8.97
CA ALA A 38 -1.60 10.34 -8.31
C ALA A 38 -2.77 9.62 -8.99
N TYR A 39 -3.69 10.34 -9.63
CA TYR A 39 -4.79 9.76 -10.40
C TYR A 39 -4.31 8.95 -11.60
N SER A 40 -3.39 9.51 -12.41
CA SER A 40 -2.82 8.78 -13.55
C SER A 40 -2.09 7.53 -13.09
N HIS A 41 -1.40 7.61 -11.94
CA HIS A 41 -0.66 6.50 -11.37
C HIS A 41 -1.60 5.36 -10.94
N THR A 42 -2.61 5.65 -10.12
CA THR A 42 -3.57 4.64 -9.63
C THR A 42 -4.43 4.08 -10.77
N ALA A 43 -4.90 4.94 -11.69
CA ALA A 43 -5.65 4.52 -12.87
C ALA A 43 -4.85 3.56 -13.76
N SER A 44 -3.56 3.84 -13.96
CA SER A 44 -2.69 2.98 -14.78
C SER A 44 -2.39 1.63 -14.13
N ILE A 45 -2.34 1.55 -12.80
CA ILE A 45 -2.21 0.28 -12.07
C ILE A 45 -3.46 -0.56 -12.27
N ALA A 46 -4.63 0.05 -12.14
CA ALA A 46 -5.89 -0.65 -12.26
C ALA A 46 -6.17 -1.11 -13.71
N ALA A 47 -6.04 -0.21 -14.69
CA ALA A 47 -6.51 -0.43 -16.05
C ALA A 47 -5.63 0.18 -17.15
N GLY A 48 -4.34 0.41 -16.88
CA GLY A 48 -3.37 0.88 -17.89
C GLY A 48 -3.22 -0.10 -19.05
N ASN A 49 -3.01 0.42 -20.25
CA ASN A 49 -2.81 -0.39 -21.45
C ASN A 49 -1.63 -1.36 -21.28
N HIS A 50 -1.73 -2.51 -21.92
CA HIS A 50 -0.69 -3.54 -21.92
C HIS A 50 0.48 -3.17 -22.84
N GLY A 51 1.72 -3.50 -22.41
CA GLY A 51 2.93 -3.39 -23.21
C GLY A 51 3.38 -1.94 -23.44
N ILE A 52 3.19 -1.06 -22.49
CA ILE A 52 3.64 0.34 -22.58
C ILE A 52 5.05 0.46 -22.01
N PRO A 53 6.06 0.89 -22.84
CA PRO A 53 7.43 0.98 -22.37
C PRO A 53 7.59 2.04 -21.26
N VAL A 54 8.18 1.63 -20.15
CA VAL A 54 8.52 2.49 -19.03
C VAL A 54 9.90 3.10 -19.31
N ILE A 55 9.91 4.36 -19.74
CA ILE A 55 11.14 5.11 -19.99
C ILE A 55 11.21 6.26 -19.01
N VAL A 56 12.26 6.31 -18.19
CA VAL A 56 12.51 7.32 -17.17
C VAL A 56 14.00 7.67 -17.16
N ALA A 57 14.33 8.95 -17.12
CA ALA A 57 15.70 9.46 -17.24
C ALA A 57 16.47 8.86 -18.43
N GLY A 58 15.78 8.61 -19.55
CA GLY A 58 16.33 8.01 -20.75
C GLY A 58 16.58 6.49 -20.71
N HIS A 59 16.24 5.81 -19.62
CA HIS A 59 16.44 4.37 -19.44
C HIS A 59 15.12 3.61 -19.54
N HIS A 60 15.15 2.42 -20.16
CA HIS A 60 14.01 1.51 -20.30
C HIS A 60 13.99 0.51 -19.15
N PHE A 61 12.91 0.53 -18.34
CA PHE A 61 12.73 -0.32 -17.16
C PHE A 61 11.81 -1.52 -17.40
N GLY A 62 11.44 -1.80 -18.64
CA GLY A 62 10.47 -2.84 -19.02
C GLY A 62 9.16 -2.24 -19.49
N ASP A 63 8.16 -3.09 -19.66
CA ASP A 63 6.84 -2.70 -20.15
C ASP A 63 5.79 -2.78 -19.04
N ALA A 64 4.97 -1.74 -18.94
CA ALA A 64 3.88 -1.64 -17.98
C ALA A 64 2.57 -2.22 -18.53
N SER A 65 1.74 -2.70 -17.62
CA SER A 65 0.35 -3.08 -17.86
C SER A 65 -0.47 -2.85 -16.60
N GLY A 66 -1.70 -2.37 -16.73
CA GLY A 66 -2.68 -2.40 -15.66
C GLY A 66 -3.18 -3.83 -15.41
N MET A 67 -3.84 -4.05 -14.27
CA MET A 67 -4.42 -5.34 -13.91
C MET A 67 -5.57 -5.74 -14.85
N ALA A 68 -6.39 -4.78 -15.26
CA ALA A 68 -7.50 -4.95 -16.21
C ALA A 68 -7.34 -4.01 -17.42
N PRO A 69 -6.42 -4.30 -18.38
CA PRO A 69 -6.03 -3.33 -19.42
C PRO A 69 -7.15 -2.93 -20.38
N ARG A 70 -8.28 -3.62 -20.36
CA ARG A 70 -9.46 -3.35 -21.21
C ARG A 70 -10.64 -2.76 -20.44
N ALA A 71 -10.49 -2.53 -19.13
CA ALA A 71 -11.52 -1.87 -18.34
C ALA A 71 -11.63 -0.38 -18.72
N HIS A 72 -12.84 0.14 -18.68
CA HIS A 72 -13.09 1.57 -18.86
C HIS A 72 -12.90 2.30 -17.56
N ILE A 73 -12.38 3.52 -17.62
CA ILE A 73 -12.10 4.36 -16.45
C ILE A 73 -13.01 5.58 -16.47
N ALA A 74 -13.72 5.80 -15.35
CA ALA A 74 -14.38 7.06 -15.02
C ALA A 74 -13.63 7.73 -13.86
N VAL A 75 -13.38 9.03 -13.95
CA VAL A 75 -12.62 9.79 -12.95
C VAL A 75 -13.48 10.89 -12.35
N TYR A 76 -13.61 10.89 -11.01
CA TYR A 76 -14.34 11.89 -10.24
C TYR A 76 -13.37 12.65 -9.35
N LYS A 77 -13.20 13.94 -9.64
CA LYS A 77 -12.27 14.77 -8.88
C LYS A 77 -12.97 15.42 -7.69
N ALA A 78 -12.71 14.90 -6.50
CA ALA A 78 -13.25 15.37 -5.23
C ALA A 78 -12.21 16.06 -4.32
N LEU A 79 -10.90 15.98 -4.67
CA LEU A 79 -9.82 16.48 -3.83
C LEU A 79 -8.91 17.45 -4.59
N TYR A 80 -8.27 18.37 -3.85
CA TYR A 80 -7.50 19.48 -4.41
C TYR A 80 -6.12 19.59 -3.75
N LYS A 81 -5.09 19.94 -4.54
CA LYS A 81 -3.71 20.07 -4.08
C LYS A 81 -3.59 21.04 -2.90
N GLY A 82 -2.89 20.59 -1.84
CA GLY A 82 -2.58 21.39 -0.66
C GLY A 82 -3.76 21.66 0.28
N PHE A 83 -4.97 21.31 -0.15
CA PHE A 83 -6.20 21.54 0.62
C PHE A 83 -6.84 20.21 1.07
N GLY A 84 -6.69 19.12 0.29
CA GLY A 84 -7.50 17.92 0.45
C GLY A 84 -8.88 18.09 -0.18
N GLY A 85 -9.93 17.72 0.52
CA GLY A 85 -11.31 17.89 0.08
C GLY A 85 -12.31 17.82 1.23
N PHE A 86 -13.52 18.27 0.98
CA PHE A 86 -14.62 18.10 1.91
C PHE A 86 -15.25 16.71 1.72
N ALA A 87 -15.72 16.14 2.82
CA ALA A 87 -16.47 14.87 2.77
C ALA A 87 -17.69 14.97 1.84
N ALA A 88 -18.33 16.14 1.75
CA ALA A 88 -19.44 16.38 0.85
C ALA A 88 -19.08 16.21 -0.63
N ASP A 89 -17.88 16.66 -1.06
CA ASP A 89 -17.43 16.49 -2.44
C ASP A 89 -17.14 15.02 -2.76
N VAL A 90 -16.60 14.28 -1.78
CA VAL A 90 -16.37 12.83 -1.92
C VAL A 90 -17.69 12.08 -2.00
N VAL A 91 -18.68 12.42 -1.16
CA VAL A 91 -20.02 11.84 -1.19
C VAL A 91 -20.69 12.12 -2.54
N ALA A 92 -20.67 13.37 -3.02
CA ALA A 92 -21.23 13.73 -4.32
C ALA A 92 -20.57 12.97 -5.48
N ALA A 93 -19.26 12.71 -5.39
CA ALA A 93 -18.54 11.90 -6.37
C ALA A 93 -18.97 10.44 -6.33
N ILE A 94 -19.21 9.87 -5.14
CA ILE A 94 -19.71 8.49 -4.97
C ILE A 94 -21.14 8.38 -5.52
N ASP A 95 -22.01 9.34 -5.21
CA ASP A 95 -23.38 9.36 -5.70
C ASP A 95 -23.44 9.45 -7.22
N GLN A 96 -22.63 10.36 -7.82
CA GLN A 96 -22.55 10.48 -9.28
C GLN A 96 -22.05 9.18 -9.92
N ALA A 97 -21.14 8.52 -9.25
CA ALA A 97 -20.60 7.26 -9.66
C ALA A 97 -21.67 6.15 -9.71
N ALA A 98 -22.49 6.09 -8.69
CA ALA A 98 -23.63 5.16 -8.65
C ALA A 98 -24.67 5.47 -9.75
N GLU A 99 -24.97 6.77 -9.97
CA GLU A 99 -25.84 7.20 -11.07
C GLU A 99 -25.30 6.83 -12.46
N ASP A 100 -23.96 6.87 -12.62
CA ASP A 100 -23.29 6.49 -13.88
C ASP A 100 -23.19 4.97 -14.05
N ASN A 101 -23.69 4.18 -13.09
CA ASN A 101 -23.73 2.71 -13.08
C ASN A 101 -22.36 2.07 -13.27
N VAL A 102 -21.39 2.47 -12.47
CA VAL A 102 -20.08 1.84 -12.47
C VAL A 102 -20.10 0.51 -11.74
N ASP A 103 -19.22 -0.40 -12.11
CA ASP A 103 -19.12 -1.71 -11.46
C ASP A 103 -18.26 -1.68 -10.19
N ILE A 104 -17.24 -0.77 -10.16
CA ILE A 104 -16.23 -0.75 -9.11
C ILE A 104 -15.87 0.69 -8.76
N ILE A 105 -15.80 1.00 -7.47
CA ILE A 105 -15.25 2.24 -6.93
C ILE A 105 -13.91 1.94 -6.27
N SER A 106 -12.84 2.64 -6.72
CA SER A 106 -11.50 2.55 -6.14
C SER A 106 -11.12 3.85 -5.44
N LEU A 107 -10.88 3.79 -4.12
CA LEU A 107 -10.53 4.93 -3.29
C LEU A 107 -9.11 4.77 -2.73
N SER A 108 -8.18 5.54 -3.25
CA SER A 108 -6.82 5.67 -2.67
C SER A 108 -6.75 6.81 -1.66
N ILE A 109 -7.82 6.98 -0.88
CA ILE A 109 -7.96 8.02 0.15
C ILE A 109 -8.46 7.43 1.46
N THR A 110 -8.07 8.05 2.56
CA THR A 110 -8.54 7.73 3.90
C THR A 110 -8.87 9.02 4.64
N PRO A 111 -9.86 9.02 5.54
CA PRO A 111 -10.11 10.15 6.44
C PRO A 111 -8.86 10.48 7.28
N ASN A 112 -8.61 11.76 7.52
CA ASN A 112 -7.49 12.20 8.35
C ASN A 112 -7.61 11.77 9.82
N ARG A 113 -8.83 11.62 10.29
CA ARG A 113 -9.17 11.13 11.63
C ARG A 113 -10.40 10.26 11.56
N ARG A 114 -10.37 9.18 12.30
CA ARG A 114 -11.53 8.35 12.54
C ARG A 114 -12.48 9.05 13.53
N PRO A 115 -13.78 9.17 13.23
CA PRO A 115 -14.75 9.66 14.20
C PRO A 115 -14.85 8.67 15.39
N PRO A 116 -14.98 9.15 16.62
CA PRO A 116 -15.14 8.29 17.80
C PRO A 116 -16.57 7.70 17.92
N GLY A 117 -16.68 6.57 18.59
CA GLY A 117 -17.97 5.96 18.99
C GLY A 117 -18.81 5.52 17.79
N LEU A 118 -20.11 5.73 17.87
CA LEU A 118 -21.08 5.36 16.82
C LEU A 118 -20.74 5.95 15.45
N ALA A 119 -20.15 7.12 15.41
CA ALA A 119 -19.76 7.79 14.18
C ALA A 119 -18.74 6.99 13.33
N THR A 120 -18.11 5.97 13.89
CA THR A 120 -17.17 5.10 13.18
C THR A 120 -17.75 4.49 11.91
N PHE A 121 -18.97 3.91 12.01
CA PHE A 121 -19.65 3.28 10.88
C PHE A 121 -20.65 4.21 10.19
N PHE A 122 -20.95 5.37 10.80
CA PHE A 122 -21.92 6.34 10.31
C PHE A 122 -21.28 7.61 9.74
N ASN A 123 -19.99 7.58 9.42
CA ASN A 123 -19.42 8.72 8.72
C ASN A 123 -20.01 8.84 7.30
N PRO A 124 -20.18 10.05 6.76
CA PRO A 124 -20.90 10.26 5.51
C PRO A 124 -20.32 9.49 4.32
N ILE A 125 -18.99 9.32 4.27
CA ILE A 125 -18.31 8.60 3.17
C ILE A 125 -18.63 7.11 3.25
N ASP A 126 -18.48 6.49 4.42
CA ASP A 126 -18.77 5.05 4.59
C ASP A 126 -20.24 4.74 4.33
N MET A 127 -21.16 5.66 4.68
CA MET A 127 -22.58 5.51 4.39
C MET A 127 -22.92 5.66 2.91
N ALA A 128 -22.29 6.61 2.20
CA ALA A 128 -22.42 6.73 0.75
C ALA A 128 -21.89 5.48 0.02
N LEU A 129 -20.75 4.95 0.49
CA LEU A 129 -20.21 3.70 -0.04
C LEU A 129 -21.12 2.49 0.24
N MET A 130 -21.83 2.47 1.37
CA MET A 130 -22.83 1.44 1.64
C MET A 130 -24.01 1.54 0.68
N SER A 131 -24.42 2.75 0.29
CA SER A 131 -25.43 2.95 -0.76
C SER A 131 -24.96 2.43 -2.11
N ALA A 132 -23.72 2.72 -2.49
CA ALA A 132 -23.12 2.19 -3.72
C ALA A 132 -23.08 0.64 -3.73
N VAL A 133 -22.74 0.02 -2.58
CA VAL A 133 -22.77 -1.45 -2.44
C VAL A 133 -24.18 -2.01 -2.59
N LYS A 134 -25.21 -1.30 -2.10
CA LYS A 134 -26.61 -1.66 -2.33
C LYS A 134 -26.95 -1.73 -3.82
N ASP A 135 -26.38 -0.83 -4.62
CA ASP A 135 -26.57 -0.78 -6.06
C ASP A 135 -25.69 -1.79 -6.83
N GLY A 136 -24.99 -2.68 -6.11
CA GLY A 136 -24.17 -3.74 -6.68
C GLY A 136 -22.75 -3.34 -7.04
N ILE A 137 -22.27 -2.18 -6.60
CA ILE A 137 -20.95 -1.64 -6.88
C ILE A 137 -19.93 -2.19 -5.86
N PHE A 138 -18.84 -2.80 -6.34
CA PHE A 138 -17.75 -3.23 -5.48
C PHE A 138 -16.89 -2.04 -5.06
N VAL A 139 -16.69 -1.87 -3.75
CA VAL A 139 -15.93 -0.75 -3.20
C VAL A 139 -14.60 -1.23 -2.64
N VAL A 140 -13.50 -0.70 -3.16
CA VAL A 140 -12.15 -0.97 -2.67
C VAL A 140 -11.49 0.30 -2.15
N GLN A 141 -10.87 0.22 -0.97
CA GLN A 141 -10.22 1.35 -0.31
C GLN A 141 -8.82 0.99 0.19
N ALA A 142 -7.89 1.94 0.07
CA ALA A 142 -6.58 1.85 0.70
C ALA A 142 -6.70 1.81 2.24
N ALA A 143 -5.89 0.97 2.89
CA ALA A 143 -5.91 0.85 4.35
C ALA A 143 -5.39 2.10 5.09
N GLY A 144 -4.55 2.88 4.41
CA GLY A 144 -3.83 4.03 4.97
C GLY A 144 -2.35 3.74 5.22
N ASN A 145 -1.56 4.81 5.37
CA ASN A 145 -0.10 4.75 5.49
C ASN A 145 0.38 5.17 6.89
N THR A 146 -0.40 4.84 7.92
CA THR A 146 -0.16 5.22 9.33
C THR A 146 0.34 4.04 10.18
N GLY A 147 0.72 2.91 9.55
CA GLY A 147 1.37 1.80 10.24
C GLY A 147 2.75 2.17 10.83
N PRO A 148 3.42 1.25 11.48
CA PRO A 148 3.05 -0.14 11.76
C PRO A 148 2.28 -0.34 13.08
N SER A 149 1.92 0.75 13.77
CA SER A 149 1.20 0.67 15.03
C SER A 149 -0.13 -0.07 14.88
N PRO A 150 -0.51 -0.91 15.83
CA PRO A 150 -1.83 -1.50 15.86
C PRO A 150 -2.92 -0.41 15.88
N LYS A 151 -4.12 -0.74 15.40
CA LYS A 151 -5.29 0.16 15.45
C LYS A 151 -5.10 1.45 14.65
N SER A 152 -4.36 1.39 13.54
CA SER A 152 -3.97 2.57 12.75
C SER A 152 -4.83 2.80 11.50
N MET A 153 -5.81 1.94 11.20
CA MET A 153 -6.71 2.14 10.07
C MET A 153 -7.82 3.14 10.40
N SER A 154 -8.34 3.80 9.37
CA SER A 154 -9.36 4.84 9.52
C SER A 154 -10.78 4.37 9.21
N SER A 155 -10.98 3.24 8.53
CA SER A 155 -12.29 2.63 8.30
C SER A 155 -12.28 1.13 8.55
N TYR A 156 -13.34 0.63 9.19
CA TYR A 156 -13.55 -0.78 9.48
C TYR A 156 -14.91 -1.28 8.99
N SER A 157 -15.60 -0.49 8.19
CA SER A 157 -16.93 -0.83 7.66
C SER A 157 -16.89 -2.13 6.85
N PRO A 158 -17.77 -3.11 7.14
CA PRO A 158 -17.69 -4.44 6.53
C PRO A 158 -18.05 -4.45 5.04
N TRP A 159 -18.74 -3.45 4.54
CA TRP A 159 -19.08 -3.28 3.12
C TRP A 159 -17.97 -2.66 2.27
N ILE A 160 -16.88 -2.20 2.86
CA ILE A 160 -15.71 -1.64 2.16
C ILE A 160 -14.60 -2.68 2.12
N PHE A 161 -14.07 -2.98 0.95
CA PHE A 161 -12.93 -3.89 0.81
C PHE A 161 -11.62 -3.12 1.00
N THR A 162 -10.96 -3.33 2.13
CA THR A 162 -9.77 -2.56 2.54
C THR A 162 -8.47 -3.31 2.20
N VAL A 163 -7.53 -2.61 1.58
CA VAL A 163 -6.30 -3.19 1.03
C VAL A 163 -5.06 -2.60 1.69
N GLY A 164 -4.28 -3.45 2.34
CA GLY A 164 -2.95 -3.12 2.87
C GLY A 164 -1.86 -3.25 1.80
N ALA A 165 -0.67 -2.70 2.09
CA ALA A 165 0.46 -2.69 1.18
C ALA A 165 1.52 -3.73 1.54
N SER A 166 1.98 -4.47 0.52
CA SER A 166 3.14 -5.36 0.59
C SER A 166 4.23 -4.95 -0.40
N ALA A 167 5.45 -5.42 -0.15
CA ALA A 167 6.49 -5.48 -1.16
C ALA A 167 6.16 -6.58 -2.17
N HIS A 168 6.77 -6.48 -3.36
CA HIS A 168 6.89 -7.53 -4.35
C HIS A 168 8.38 -7.89 -4.56
N ASP A 169 8.69 -8.86 -5.39
CA ASP A 169 10.04 -9.39 -5.55
C ASP A 169 10.96 -8.60 -6.51
N ARG A 170 10.44 -7.59 -7.23
CA ARG A 170 11.24 -6.73 -8.09
C ARG A 170 11.90 -5.62 -7.29
N GLU A 171 13.21 -5.65 -7.17
CA GLU A 171 14.02 -4.65 -6.48
C GLU A 171 15.05 -4.05 -7.42
N TYR A 172 15.37 -2.77 -7.25
CA TYR A 172 16.44 -2.07 -7.96
C TYR A 172 17.53 -1.74 -6.94
N ASN A 173 18.63 -2.49 -6.99
CA ASN A 173 19.70 -2.39 -6.01
C ASN A 173 20.91 -1.68 -6.61
N ASN A 174 21.29 -0.55 -6.01
CA ASN A 174 22.58 0.10 -6.24
C ASN A 174 23.54 -0.28 -5.12
N TYR A 175 24.81 -0.17 -5.40
CA TYR A 175 25.86 -0.34 -4.38
C TYR A 175 26.95 0.69 -4.59
N VAL A 176 27.57 1.14 -3.51
CA VAL A 176 28.86 1.81 -3.54
C VAL A 176 29.91 0.85 -3.00
N VAL A 177 30.99 0.67 -3.76
CA VAL A 177 32.18 -0.09 -3.35
C VAL A 177 33.27 0.90 -2.99
N LEU A 178 33.70 0.86 -1.74
CA LEU A 178 34.75 1.74 -1.20
C LEU A 178 36.16 1.20 -1.52
N GLY A 179 37.18 2.05 -1.46
CA GLY A 179 38.57 1.65 -1.74
C GLY A 179 39.13 0.61 -0.77
N ASN A 180 38.50 0.37 0.37
CA ASN A 180 38.82 -0.72 1.30
C ASN A 180 38.02 -2.01 1.01
N ASN A 181 37.37 -2.11 -0.15
CA ASN A 181 36.49 -3.21 -0.60
C ASN A 181 35.19 -3.40 0.19
N LEU A 182 34.85 -2.49 1.09
CA LEU A 182 33.54 -2.51 1.73
C LEU A 182 32.46 -2.13 0.71
N THR A 183 31.40 -2.92 0.64
CA THR A 183 30.22 -2.64 -0.22
C THR A 183 29.07 -2.19 0.64
N ILE A 184 28.49 -1.04 0.32
CA ILE A 184 27.34 -0.45 1.00
C ILE A 184 26.16 -0.43 0.03
N SER A 185 24.99 -0.86 0.50
CA SER A 185 23.76 -0.84 -0.26
C SER A 185 23.21 0.57 -0.41
N GLY A 186 22.71 0.88 -1.59
CA GLY A 186 22.09 2.15 -1.92
C GLY A 186 20.72 1.98 -2.60
N VAL A 187 20.02 3.08 -2.73
CA VAL A 187 18.73 3.19 -3.43
C VAL A 187 18.85 4.22 -4.53
N GLY A 188 18.52 3.82 -5.77
CA GLY A 188 18.51 4.72 -6.93
C GLY A 188 18.31 3.98 -8.26
N LEU A 189 17.69 4.67 -9.20
CA LEU A 189 17.53 4.22 -10.59
C LEU A 189 18.58 4.94 -11.43
N ALA A 190 19.84 4.53 -11.30
CA ALA A 190 20.98 5.23 -11.85
C ALA A 190 21.94 4.29 -12.60
N PRO A 191 22.69 4.77 -13.60
CA PRO A 191 23.84 4.04 -14.14
C PRO A 191 24.94 3.91 -13.07
N GLY A 192 25.85 2.98 -13.28
CA GLY A 192 27.09 2.90 -12.51
C GLY A 192 28.16 3.84 -13.06
N THR A 193 29.25 4.01 -12.30
CA THR A 193 30.48 4.64 -12.81
C THR A 193 31.16 3.76 -13.87
N ASP A 194 31.92 4.39 -14.77
CA ASP A 194 32.54 3.69 -15.88
C ASP A 194 33.57 2.65 -15.41
N GLY A 195 33.40 1.43 -15.87
CA GLY A 195 34.34 0.34 -15.69
C GLY A 195 34.66 -0.01 -14.24
N ASP A 196 35.90 -0.46 -14.02
CA ASP A 196 36.39 -0.81 -12.67
C ASP A 196 37.15 0.31 -11.96
N SER A 197 37.15 1.50 -12.53
CA SER A 197 37.88 2.66 -12.01
C SER A 197 37.27 3.13 -10.68
N MET A 198 38.16 3.47 -9.72
CA MET A 198 37.79 4.13 -8.50
C MET A 198 37.91 5.65 -8.66
N TYR A 199 36.93 6.37 -8.14
CA TYR A 199 36.85 7.83 -8.21
C TYR A 199 37.04 8.43 -6.82
N ASN A 200 37.80 9.53 -6.72
CA ASN A 200 37.93 10.24 -5.46
C ASN A 200 36.55 10.78 -4.99
N LEU A 201 36.33 10.71 -3.68
CA LEU A 201 35.15 11.28 -3.04
C LEU A 201 35.45 12.70 -2.59
N ILE A 202 34.46 13.58 -2.72
CA ILE A 202 34.53 14.94 -2.20
C ILE A 202 33.15 15.36 -1.63
N ALA A 203 33.08 15.66 -0.34
CA ALA A 203 31.86 16.15 0.27
C ALA A 203 31.66 17.65 0.01
N ALA A 204 30.43 18.05 -0.28
CA ALA A 204 30.07 19.42 -0.60
C ALA A 204 30.61 20.45 0.43
N PRO A 205 30.53 20.21 1.76
CA PRO A 205 31.13 21.11 2.75
C PRO A 205 32.62 21.34 2.63
N HIS A 206 33.36 20.38 2.05
CA HIS A 206 34.81 20.48 1.85
C HIS A 206 35.18 21.05 0.46
N ALA A 207 34.20 21.28 -0.39
CA ALA A 207 34.36 21.75 -1.77
C ALA A 207 33.83 23.18 -1.98
N LEU A 208 33.73 23.98 -0.92
CA LEU A 208 33.25 25.36 -1.02
C LEU A 208 34.34 26.29 -1.59
N GLN A 209 33.95 27.20 -2.48
CA GLN A 209 34.84 28.24 -3.03
C GLN A 209 35.43 29.13 -1.92
N ASN A 210 34.57 29.51 -0.96
CA ASN A 210 34.98 30.27 0.19
C ASN A 210 34.83 29.40 1.42
N TYR A 211 35.92 28.72 1.79
CA TYR A 211 35.95 27.89 2.97
C TYR A 211 35.79 28.76 4.23
N THR A 212 34.79 28.49 5.05
CA THR A 212 34.58 29.13 6.35
C THR A 212 34.48 28.05 7.44
N THR A 213 35.03 28.34 8.62
CA THR A 213 34.90 27.47 9.79
C THR A 213 33.57 27.68 10.55
N THR A 214 32.72 28.58 10.07
CA THR A 214 31.38 28.80 10.62
C THR A 214 30.44 27.64 10.27
N PRO A 215 29.42 27.34 11.06
CA PRO A 215 28.42 26.33 10.73
C PRO A 215 27.86 26.56 9.31
N ILE A 216 28.04 25.58 8.47
CA ILE A 216 27.59 25.64 7.07
C ILE A 216 26.08 25.52 7.06
N GLU A 217 25.41 26.36 6.26
CA GLU A 217 23.97 26.20 6.03
C GLU A 217 23.66 24.79 5.51
N MET A 218 22.62 24.15 6.05
CA MET A 218 22.25 22.78 5.68
C MET A 218 22.08 22.61 4.14
N SER A 219 21.58 23.66 3.47
CA SER A 219 21.41 23.69 2.01
C SER A 219 22.71 23.47 1.22
N LEU A 220 23.84 23.89 1.75
CA LEU A 220 25.15 23.70 1.11
C LEU A 220 25.60 22.23 1.15
N GLY A 221 25.37 21.55 2.28
CA GLY A 221 25.63 20.11 2.40
C GLY A 221 24.73 19.24 1.51
N GLU A 222 23.55 19.74 1.17
CA GLU A 222 22.54 19.08 0.33
C GLU A 222 22.76 19.23 -1.18
N CYS A 223 23.84 19.92 -1.61
CA CYS A 223 24.19 20.17 -3.01
C CYS A 223 23.11 20.87 -3.82
N GLN A 224 22.33 21.81 -3.21
CA GLN A 224 21.22 22.45 -3.91
C GLN A 224 21.64 23.64 -4.80
N ASP A 225 22.83 24.22 -4.59
CA ASP A 225 23.31 25.39 -5.34
C ASP A 225 24.78 25.21 -5.81
N PRO A 226 25.00 25.16 -7.15
CA PRO A 226 26.36 25.02 -7.69
C PRO A 226 27.24 26.26 -7.52
N SER A 227 26.66 27.45 -7.26
CA SER A 227 27.39 28.73 -7.21
C SER A 227 28.37 28.81 -6.03
N HIS A 228 28.17 28.02 -4.97
CA HIS A 228 29.02 27.98 -3.79
C HIS A 228 30.12 26.92 -3.88
N LEU A 229 30.09 26.06 -4.88
CA LEU A 229 30.99 24.90 -5.02
C LEU A 229 32.19 25.21 -5.94
N ASP A 230 33.35 24.75 -5.55
CA ASP A 230 34.58 24.81 -6.36
C ASP A 230 34.55 23.75 -7.46
N LYS A 231 34.24 24.18 -8.67
CA LYS A 231 34.11 23.31 -9.84
C LYS A 231 35.41 22.59 -10.21
N ASP A 232 36.55 23.27 -10.10
CA ASP A 232 37.85 22.68 -10.46
C ASP A 232 38.24 21.60 -9.45
N LEU A 233 37.88 21.76 -8.20
CA LEU A 233 38.13 20.80 -7.16
C LEU A 233 37.24 19.54 -7.30
N ILE A 234 35.99 19.70 -7.78
CA ILE A 234 35.01 18.60 -7.87
C ILE A 234 35.13 17.84 -9.19
N LYS A 235 35.53 18.50 -10.26
CA LYS A 235 35.53 17.91 -11.62
C LYS A 235 36.14 16.50 -11.67
N GLY A 236 35.36 15.54 -12.20
CA GLY A 236 35.76 14.14 -12.34
C GLY A 236 35.80 13.32 -11.06
N LYS A 237 35.30 13.86 -9.93
CA LYS A 237 35.17 13.15 -8.66
C LYS A 237 33.71 12.83 -8.37
N ILE A 238 33.42 11.95 -7.41
CA ILE A 238 32.08 11.70 -6.90
C ILE A 238 31.78 12.73 -5.82
N LEU A 239 30.72 13.51 -6.03
CA LEU A 239 30.22 14.49 -5.07
C LEU A 239 29.40 13.81 -4.00
N VAL A 240 29.71 14.08 -2.72
CA VAL A 240 29.01 13.53 -1.55
C VAL A 240 28.11 14.61 -0.95
N CYS A 241 26.81 14.33 -0.89
CA CYS A 241 25.76 15.23 -0.41
C CYS A 241 25.04 14.65 0.82
N SER A 242 24.53 15.50 1.71
CA SER A 242 23.63 15.07 2.78
C SER A 242 22.19 14.92 2.26
N TYR A 243 21.48 13.89 2.74
CA TYR A 243 20.04 13.75 2.56
C TYR A 243 19.35 14.02 3.89
N SER A 244 18.77 15.21 4.04
CA SER A 244 18.15 15.67 5.27
C SER A 244 16.63 15.58 5.23
N ILE A 245 15.98 15.91 6.33
CA ILE A 245 14.52 16.04 6.43
C ILE A 245 13.93 17.04 5.41
N ARG A 246 14.71 17.99 4.91
CA ARG A 246 14.28 18.97 3.92
C ARG A 246 13.89 18.33 2.59
N PHE A 247 14.51 17.22 2.19
CA PHE A 247 14.09 16.44 1.02
C PHE A 247 12.70 15.84 1.24
N VAL A 248 12.43 15.31 2.42
CA VAL A 248 11.13 14.73 2.78
C VAL A 248 10.03 15.80 2.78
N LEU A 249 10.37 17.02 3.23
CA LEU A 249 9.46 18.16 3.25
C LEU A 249 9.32 18.88 1.90
N GLY A 250 10.05 18.44 0.87
CA GLY A 250 10.05 19.07 -0.46
C GLY A 250 10.72 20.44 -0.51
N LEU A 251 11.58 20.77 0.46
CA LEU A 251 12.38 22.00 0.51
C LEU A 251 13.72 21.85 -0.20
N SER A 252 14.13 20.61 -0.46
CA SER A 252 15.30 20.22 -1.26
C SER A 252 14.89 19.07 -2.17
N SER A 253 15.57 18.89 -3.31
CA SER A 253 15.27 17.79 -4.23
C SER A 253 16.53 17.11 -4.75
N VAL A 254 16.45 15.80 -4.99
CA VAL A 254 17.54 15.02 -5.59
C VAL A 254 17.82 15.54 -7.00
N LYS A 255 16.80 15.89 -7.76
CA LYS A 255 16.94 16.45 -9.11
C LYS A 255 17.79 17.72 -9.12
N GLN A 256 17.55 18.65 -8.19
CA GLN A 256 18.35 19.86 -8.07
C GLN A 256 19.82 19.55 -7.72
N ALA A 257 20.05 18.59 -6.83
CA ALA A 257 21.41 18.17 -6.50
C ALA A 257 22.12 17.46 -7.67
N LEU A 258 21.39 16.70 -8.49
CA LEU A 258 21.91 16.11 -9.74
C LEU A 258 22.29 17.20 -10.75
N ASP A 259 21.44 18.22 -10.92
CA ASP A 259 21.73 19.35 -11.81
C ASP A 259 22.94 20.13 -11.31
N THR A 260 23.10 20.29 -9.98
CA THR A 260 24.32 20.84 -9.38
C THR A 260 25.54 19.99 -9.70
N ALA A 261 25.49 18.68 -9.48
CA ALA A 261 26.60 17.75 -9.78
C ALA A 261 27.03 17.81 -11.25
N LYS A 262 26.07 17.85 -12.17
CA LYS A 262 26.33 18.03 -13.61
C LYS A 262 27.01 19.37 -13.91
N ASN A 263 26.53 20.45 -13.30
CA ASN A 263 27.08 21.79 -13.50
C ASN A 263 28.54 21.89 -13.06
N VAL A 264 28.90 21.25 -11.95
CA VAL A 264 30.28 21.17 -11.46
C VAL A 264 31.09 20.03 -12.08
N SER A 265 30.56 19.32 -13.09
CA SER A 265 31.20 18.21 -13.82
C SER A 265 31.65 17.07 -12.88
N ALA A 266 30.86 16.74 -11.87
CA ALA A 266 31.09 15.56 -11.04
C ALA A 266 30.93 14.27 -11.85
N ALA A 267 31.69 13.23 -11.51
CA ALA A 267 31.56 11.90 -12.10
C ALA A 267 30.36 11.10 -11.61
N GLY A 268 29.79 11.49 -10.49
CA GLY A 268 28.62 10.89 -9.87
C GLY A 268 28.28 11.57 -8.55
N VAL A 269 27.20 11.09 -7.89
CA VAL A 269 26.72 11.65 -6.63
C VAL A 269 26.36 10.53 -5.65
N ILE A 270 26.74 10.71 -4.37
CA ILE A 270 26.34 9.83 -3.26
C ILE A 270 25.66 10.68 -2.20
N PHE A 271 24.45 10.30 -1.83
CA PHE A 271 23.76 10.89 -0.70
C PHE A 271 23.91 10.00 0.53
N TYR A 272 24.37 10.56 1.62
CA TYR A 272 24.32 9.91 2.93
C TYR A 272 23.12 10.43 3.73
N LEU A 273 22.50 9.55 4.49
CA LEU A 273 21.30 9.86 5.26
C LEU A 273 21.67 10.59 6.55
N ASP A 274 21.05 11.74 6.76
CA ASP A 274 21.12 12.45 8.05
C ASP A 274 20.42 11.60 9.14
N PRO A 275 20.98 11.46 10.35
CA PRO A 275 20.36 10.69 11.45
C PRO A 275 18.95 11.11 11.83
N PHE A 276 18.53 12.32 11.51
CA PHE A 276 17.17 12.81 11.78
C PHE A 276 16.13 12.37 10.73
N VAL A 277 16.55 11.77 9.62
CA VAL A 277 15.65 11.22 8.60
C VAL A 277 15.32 9.76 8.92
N LEU A 278 14.57 9.54 10.00
CA LEU A 278 14.14 8.20 10.42
C LEU A 278 12.67 7.98 10.07
N GLY A 279 12.32 6.73 9.73
CA GLY A 279 10.93 6.30 9.54
C GLY A 279 10.30 6.66 8.19
N PHE A 280 11.07 7.17 7.24
CA PHE A 280 10.59 7.45 5.89
C PHE A 280 11.09 6.39 4.90
N GLN A 281 10.18 5.86 4.08
CA GLN A 281 10.59 4.98 2.99
C GLN A 281 11.18 5.81 1.85
N LEU A 282 12.41 5.49 1.49
CA LEU A 282 13.05 6.03 0.29
C LEU A 282 12.64 5.17 -0.92
N ASN A 283 11.96 5.78 -1.88
CA ASN A 283 11.71 5.15 -3.17
C ASN A 283 12.95 5.28 -4.06
N PRO A 284 13.24 4.28 -4.91
CA PRO A 284 14.29 4.42 -5.91
C PRO A 284 14.06 5.66 -6.78
N THR A 285 15.02 6.59 -6.75
CA THR A 285 14.93 7.88 -7.45
C THR A 285 15.68 7.80 -8.78
N PRO A 286 15.10 8.27 -9.90
CA PRO A 286 15.79 8.30 -11.19
C PRO A 286 16.95 9.29 -11.15
N MET A 287 18.08 8.87 -11.69
CA MET A 287 19.28 9.67 -11.83
C MET A 287 19.89 9.45 -13.22
N ASP A 288 20.18 10.52 -13.92
CA ASP A 288 20.75 10.49 -15.28
C ASP A 288 22.29 10.43 -15.28
N ILE A 289 22.90 10.52 -14.11
CA ILE A 289 24.34 10.31 -13.86
C ILE A 289 24.52 9.22 -12.78
N PRO A 290 25.72 8.63 -12.65
CA PRO A 290 25.99 7.67 -11.58
C PRO A 290 25.63 8.22 -10.20
N GLY A 291 24.79 7.50 -9.46
CA GLY A 291 24.34 8.01 -8.17
C GLY A 291 23.55 7.01 -7.34
N LEU A 292 23.51 7.25 -6.03
CA LEU A 292 22.69 6.51 -5.07
C LEU A 292 22.45 7.30 -3.78
N ILE A 293 21.42 6.89 -3.05
CA ILE A 293 21.16 7.34 -1.68
C ILE A 293 21.44 6.15 -0.75
N ILE A 294 22.29 6.33 0.26
CA ILE A 294 22.53 5.33 1.30
C ILE A 294 21.33 5.38 2.28
N PRO A 295 20.45 4.37 2.31
CA PRO A 295 19.18 4.47 3.05
C PRO A 295 19.31 4.15 4.55
N SER A 296 20.45 3.64 4.97
CA SER A 296 20.74 3.26 6.36
C SER A 296 21.54 4.35 7.06
N PRO A 297 21.07 4.87 8.22
CA PRO A 297 21.87 5.80 9.04
C PRO A 297 23.19 5.21 9.52
N ASP A 298 23.23 3.92 9.83
CA ASP A 298 24.43 3.25 10.29
C ASP A 298 25.44 3.05 9.15
N ASP A 299 24.97 2.64 7.96
CA ASP A 299 25.82 2.58 6.76
C ASP A 299 26.33 3.98 6.37
N SER A 300 25.51 5.02 6.55
CA SER A 300 25.91 6.42 6.33
C SER A 300 27.04 6.84 7.30
N LYS A 301 26.97 6.42 8.57
CA LYS A 301 28.07 6.65 9.52
C LYS A 301 29.35 5.93 9.13
N ILE A 302 29.23 4.65 8.70
CA ILE A 302 30.37 3.86 8.21
C ILE A 302 31.01 4.54 6.98
N PHE A 303 30.19 4.96 6.03
CA PHE A 303 30.63 5.68 4.84
C PHE A 303 31.35 6.99 5.20
N LEU A 304 30.76 7.79 6.08
CA LEU A 304 31.35 9.07 6.52
C LEU A 304 32.64 8.87 7.33
N SER A 305 32.74 7.81 8.16
CA SER A 305 33.98 7.48 8.87
C SER A 305 35.08 7.17 7.86
N TYR A 306 34.84 6.27 6.90
CA TYR A 306 35.78 5.96 5.83
C TYR A 306 36.24 7.21 5.07
N TYR A 307 35.30 8.10 4.71
CA TYR A 307 35.60 9.36 4.05
C TYR A 307 36.47 10.26 4.91
N ASN A 308 36.09 10.51 6.16
CA ASN A 308 36.77 11.42 7.07
C ASN A 308 38.18 10.93 7.46
N ASP A 309 38.37 9.63 7.69
CA ASP A 309 39.65 9.01 8.03
C ASP A 309 40.69 9.12 6.90
N SER A 310 40.21 9.37 5.67
CA SER A 310 41.04 9.52 4.48
C SER A 310 41.40 10.98 4.15
N LEU A 311 40.93 11.94 4.95
CA LEU A 311 41.19 13.36 4.72
C LEU A 311 42.54 13.80 5.31
N VAL A 312 43.30 14.56 4.54
CA VAL A 312 44.45 15.29 5.06
C VAL A 312 44.11 16.77 5.17
N ARG A 313 44.29 17.33 6.36
CA ARG A 313 43.99 18.73 6.68
C ARG A 313 45.26 19.55 6.85
N ASP A 314 45.17 20.80 6.47
CA ASP A 314 46.19 21.80 6.81
C ASP A 314 46.18 22.11 8.31
N GLY A 315 47.33 22.03 8.96
CA GLY A 315 47.45 22.16 10.41
C GLY A 315 47.14 23.55 10.96
N THR A 316 47.01 24.56 10.10
CA THR A 316 46.76 25.95 10.51
C THR A 316 45.37 26.42 10.19
N SER A 317 44.81 26.01 9.05
CA SER A 317 43.50 26.45 8.54
C SER A 317 42.38 25.42 8.70
N ASP A 318 42.72 24.22 9.15
CA ASP A 318 41.81 23.04 9.16
C ASP A 318 41.15 22.72 7.79
N LYS A 319 41.62 23.38 6.74
CA LYS A 319 41.15 23.13 5.34
C LYS A 319 41.62 21.76 4.87
N VAL A 320 40.74 21.03 4.23
CA VAL A 320 41.11 19.75 3.58
C VAL A 320 42.01 20.04 2.38
N VAL A 321 43.21 19.48 2.38
CA VAL A 321 44.19 19.65 1.31
C VAL A 321 44.39 18.40 0.47
N ASN A 322 43.98 17.22 0.96
CA ASN A 322 43.97 16.00 0.16
C ASN A 322 42.74 15.13 0.49
N PHE A 323 42.15 14.52 -0.54
CA PHE A 323 41.00 13.65 -0.52
C PHE A 323 41.42 12.22 -0.87
N GLY A 324 41.73 11.40 0.15
CA GLY A 324 42.24 10.04 -0.06
C GLY A 324 41.17 8.98 -0.31
N ALA A 325 39.90 9.27 0.08
CA ALA A 325 38.81 8.33 -0.09
C ALA A 325 38.46 8.13 -1.58
N VAL A 326 38.30 6.87 -1.98
CA VAL A 326 37.88 6.50 -3.33
C VAL A 326 36.73 5.52 -3.32
N ALA A 327 35.86 5.57 -4.31
CA ALA A 327 34.75 4.64 -4.46
C ALA A 327 34.39 4.43 -5.94
N LYS A 328 33.63 3.37 -6.21
CA LYS A 328 32.89 3.20 -7.46
C LYS A 328 31.42 2.92 -7.15
N ILE A 329 30.52 3.37 -8.04
CA ILE A 329 29.08 3.14 -7.95
C ILE A 329 28.71 2.01 -8.90
N LEU A 330 28.03 0.99 -8.39
CA LEU A 330 27.40 -0.06 -9.20
C LEU A 330 25.96 0.36 -9.48
N GLY A 331 25.58 0.33 -10.77
CA GLY A 331 24.28 0.85 -11.20
C GLY A 331 23.08 0.01 -10.76
N GLY A 332 21.92 0.66 -10.61
CA GLY A 332 20.65 0.09 -10.20
C GLY A 332 19.57 0.10 -11.29
N LEU A 333 19.92 0.10 -12.56
CA LEU A 333 18.96 0.14 -13.67
C LEU A 333 18.32 -1.22 -13.98
N LYS A 334 18.92 -2.30 -13.52
CA LYS A 334 18.41 -3.66 -13.76
C LYS A 334 17.67 -4.17 -12.54
N PRO A 335 16.46 -4.73 -12.71
CA PRO A 335 15.73 -5.32 -11.61
C PRO A 335 16.39 -6.62 -11.14
N ASN A 336 16.33 -6.86 -9.84
CA ASN A 336 16.62 -8.12 -9.18
C ASN A 336 15.31 -8.72 -8.65
N TYR A 337 15.15 -10.05 -8.74
CA TYR A 337 13.96 -10.79 -8.33
C TYR A 337 14.26 -11.81 -7.23
N GLY A 338 15.33 -11.61 -6.46
CA GLY A 338 15.82 -12.55 -5.46
C GLY A 338 15.22 -12.39 -4.05
N SER A 339 14.40 -11.38 -3.80
CA SER A 339 13.88 -11.13 -2.45
C SER A 339 12.81 -12.12 -2.01
N SER A 340 12.64 -12.27 -0.68
CA SER A 340 11.62 -13.09 -0.03
C SER A 340 10.26 -12.37 0.03
N ALA A 341 9.76 -11.94 -1.11
CA ALA A 341 8.46 -11.29 -1.21
C ALA A 341 7.32 -12.35 -1.30
N PRO A 342 6.08 -11.97 -0.94
CA PRO A 342 5.67 -10.67 -0.41
C PRO A 342 6.03 -10.49 1.08
N LYS A 343 6.13 -9.24 1.53
CA LYS A 343 6.18 -8.86 2.95
C LYS A 343 5.34 -7.61 3.19
N VAL A 344 4.67 -7.53 4.35
CA VAL A 344 3.82 -6.39 4.69
C VAL A 344 4.70 -5.19 5.06
N MET A 345 4.45 -4.07 4.40
CA MET A 345 5.26 -2.86 4.59
C MET A 345 4.96 -2.17 5.93
N PHE A 346 5.98 -1.55 6.55
CA PHE A 346 5.84 -0.90 7.84
C PHE A 346 4.77 0.21 7.84
N TYR A 347 4.65 0.97 6.77
CA TYR A 347 3.67 2.06 6.68
C TYR A 347 2.23 1.58 6.49
N SER A 348 2.00 0.34 6.04
CA SER A 348 0.64 -0.18 5.87
C SER A 348 -0.12 -0.14 7.20
N ALA A 349 -1.28 0.49 7.22
CA ALA A 349 -2.10 0.56 8.42
C ALA A 349 -2.60 -0.82 8.87
N ARG A 350 -2.78 -0.99 10.18
CA ARG A 350 -3.01 -2.27 10.87
C ARG A 350 -4.35 -2.28 11.60
N GLY A 351 -4.95 -3.48 11.70
CA GLY A 351 -5.99 -3.76 12.67
C GLY A 351 -5.43 -3.92 14.11
N PRO A 352 -6.27 -4.37 15.06
CA PRO A 352 -7.71 -4.45 15.00
C PRO A 352 -8.39 -3.08 15.10
N ASP A 353 -9.74 -3.08 15.14
CA ASP A 353 -10.54 -1.89 15.40
C ASP A 353 -10.12 -1.23 16.72
N PRO A 354 -9.81 0.10 16.75
CA PRO A 354 -9.38 0.80 17.96
C PRO A 354 -10.49 1.16 18.91
N GLU A 355 -11.74 0.89 18.57
CA GLU A 355 -12.85 1.44 19.31
C GLU A 355 -12.82 1.21 20.81
N ASP A 356 -12.96 2.35 21.46
CA ASP A 356 -13.33 2.62 22.84
C ASP A 356 -13.05 1.49 23.84
N ASN A 357 -11.93 1.20 24.27
CA ASN A 357 -11.58 0.29 25.39
C ASN A 357 -12.54 -0.90 25.66
N THR A 358 -13.66 -1.01 24.95
CA THR A 358 -14.67 -2.05 25.12
C THR A 358 -14.54 -3.19 24.12
N LEU A 359 -13.80 -3.02 23.03
CA LEU A 359 -13.66 -3.96 21.91
C LEU A 359 -15.01 -4.35 21.26
N ALA A 360 -16.09 -3.63 21.56
CA ALA A 360 -17.44 -4.02 21.19
C ALA A 360 -17.67 -4.12 19.66
N ASN A 361 -16.88 -3.38 18.87
CA ASN A 361 -16.99 -3.32 17.41
C ASN A 361 -15.81 -3.98 16.70
N ALA A 362 -14.92 -4.66 17.41
CA ALA A 362 -13.72 -5.27 16.84
C ALA A 362 -13.95 -6.66 16.19
N ASP A 363 -15.20 -7.08 16.05
CA ASP A 363 -15.60 -8.35 15.41
C ASP A 363 -15.41 -8.33 13.85
N ILE A 364 -14.85 -7.27 13.30
CA ILE A 364 -14.55 -7.13 11.86
C ILE A 364 -13.05 -7.20 11.63
N LEU A 365 -12.62 -8.16 10.80
CA LEU A 365 -11.22 -8.26 10.40
C LEU A 365 -10.88 -7.22 9.31
N LYS A 366 -9.84 -6.45 9.56
CA LYS A 366 -9.24 -5.51 8.60
C LYS A 366 -7.70 -5.49 8.78
N PRO A 367 -6.96 -5.22 7.66
CA PRO A 367 -7.42 -5.09 6.27
C PRO A 367 -8.06 -6.39 5.78
N ASN A 368 -8.70 -6.40 4.59
CA ASN A 368 -9.22 -7.63 4.01
C ASN A 368 -8.10 -8.48 3.40
N VAL A 369 -7.21 -7.84 2.64
CA VAL A 369 -6.03 -8.46 2.02
C VAL A 369 -4.89 -7.46 1.94
N VAL A 370 -3.70 -7.93 1.56
CA VAL A 370 -2.60 -7.08 1.09
C VAL A 370 -2.34 -7.34 -0.39
N ALA A 371 -1.85 -6.30 -1.08
CA ALA A 371 -1.48 -6.33 -2.48
C ALA A 371 -0.18 -5.55 -2.71
N PRO A 372 0.48 -5.66 -3.88
CA PRO A 372 1.68 -4.90 -4.18
C PRO A 372 1.46 -3.40 -4.02
N GLY A 373 2.20 -2.78 -3.11
CA GLY A 373 2.05 -1.35 -2.78
C GLY A 373 3.37 -0.62 -2.61
N SER A 374 4.52 -1.30 -2.74
CA SER A 374 5.84 -0.70 -2.60
C SER A 374 6.59 -0.71 -3.93
N SER A 375 7.22 0.41 -4.29
CA SER A 375 8.02 0.58 -5.51
C SER A 375 7.25 0.20 -6.79
N ILE A 376 6.04 0.72 -6.93
CA ILE A 376 5.13 0.43 -8.04
C ILE A 376 5.30 1.47 -9.14
N TRP A 377 5.58 1.01 -10.37
CA TRP A 377 5.54 1.84 -11.56
C TRP A 377 4.10 2.20 -11.95
N GLY A 378 3.86 3.45 -12.27
CA GLY A 378 2.60 3.93 -12.80
C GLY A 378 2.77 5.13 -13.72
N ALA A 379 1.79 5.39 -14.56
CA ALA A 379 1.79 6.54 -15.45
C ALA A 379 1.85 7.85 -14.65
N TRP A 380 2.62 8.79 -15.14
CA TRP A 380 2.85 10.06 -14.48
C TRP A 380 2.57 11.23 -15.41
N ASN A 381 2.17 12.34 -14.86
CA ASN A 381 2.02 13.57 -15.63
C ASN A 381 3.36 14.33 -15.59
N SER A 382 3.95 14.58 -16.75
CA SER A 382 5.22 15.30 -16.88
C SER A 382 5.25 16.69 -16.23
N ARG A 383 4.07 17.30 -16.00
CA ARG A 383 3.92 18.58 -15.27
C ARG A 383 3.62 18.37 -13.78
N GLY A 384 3.68 17.14 -13.30
CA GLY A 384 3.39 16.78 -11.92
C GLY A 384 4.42 17.36 -10.96
N LEU A 385 3.91 17.99 -9.89
CA LEU A 385 4.73 18.63 -8.86
C LEU A 385 4.78 17.81 -7.56
N ASP A 386 4.13 16.65 -7.55
CA ASP A 386 3.93 15.87 -6.32
C ASP A 386 5.15 15.00 -5.96
N SER A 387 5.98 14.70 -6.94
CA SER A 387 7.29 14.09 -6.77
C SER A 387 8.25 14.82 -7.70
N ALA A 388 9.05 15.70 -7.12
CA ALA A 388 9.98 16.57 -7.87
C ALA A 388 10.96 15.76 -8.72
N GLU A 389 11.30 14.56 -8.24
CA GLU A 389 12.25 13.64 -8.87
C GLU A 389 11.75 13.11 -10.22
N PHE A 390 10.43 13.02 -10.42
CA PHE A 390 9.79 12.56 -11.65
C PHE A 390 9.22 13.69 -12.51
N THR A 391 9.54 14.94 -12.20
CA THR A 391 9.12 16.08 -13.03
C THR A 391 9.70 15.98 -14.43
N GLY A 392 8.87 16.02 -15.45
CA GLY A 392 9.24 15.83 -16.85
C GLY A 392 9.09 14.40 -17.36
N GLU A 393 8.91 13.42 -16.46
CA GLU A 393 8.78 12.01 -16.80
C GLU A 393 7.33 11.60 -17.09
N SER A 394 7.14 10.51 -17.83
CA SER A 394 5.82 9.92 -18.14
C SER A 394 5.45 8.77 -17.22
N PHE A 395 6.36 8.30 -16.39
CA PHE A 395 6.18 7.28 -15.37
C PHE A 395 6.82 7.72 -14.06
N ALA A 396 6.27 7.25 -12.95
CA ALA A 396 6.85 7.40 -11.62
C ALA A 396 6.78 6.08 -10.86
N MET A 397 7.71 5.91 -9.91
CA MET A 397 7.72 4.79 -8.98
C MET A 397 7.31 5.30 -7.60
N LEU A 398 6.17 4.83 -7.12
CA LEU A 398 5.60 5.25 -5.84
C LEU A 398 5.34 4.07 -4.92
N SER A 399 5.23 4.38 -3.60
CA SER A 399 4.88 3.41 -2.57
C SER A 399 3.71 3.93 -1.71
N GLY A 400 2.81 3.04 -1.33
CA GLY A 400 1.66 3.32 -0.48
C GLY A 400 0.56 2.28 -0.64
N THR A 401 -0.35 2.24 0.33
CA THR A 401 -1.61 1.49 0.20
C THR A 401 -2.46 2.01 -0.95
N SER A 402 -2.24 3.27 -1.36
CA SER A 402 -2.84 3.87 -2.57
C SER A 402 -2.42 3.18 -3.87
N MET A 403 -1.29 2.46 -3.89
CA MET A 403 -0.84 1.66 -5.03
C MET A 403 -1.35 0.21 -4.92
N ALA A 404 -1.58 -0.27 -3.71
CA ALA A 404 -2.13 -1.60 -3.48
C ALA A 404 -3.62 -1.70 -3.85
N ALA A 405 -4.43 -0.72 -3.48
CA ALA A 405 -5.86 -0.70 -3.74
C ALA A 405 -6.23 -0.84 -5.23
N PRO A 406 -5.62 -0.11 -6.18
CA PRO A 406 -5.93 -0.25 -7.60
C PRO A 406 -5.55 -1.60 -8.21
N HIS A 407 -4.57 -2.36 -7.65
CA HIS A 407 -4.35 -3.74 -8.06
C HIS A 407 -5.59 -4.60 -7.80
N ILE A 408 -6.19 -4.42 -6.63
CA ILE A 408 -7.42 -5.15 -6.24
C ILE A 408 -8.62 -4.66 -7.06
N ALA A 409 -8.71 -3.37 -7.34
CA ALA A 409 -9.77 -2.82 -8.17
C ALA A 409 -9.77 -3.43 -9.58
N GLY A 410 -8.62 -3.46 -10.24
CA GLY A 410 -8.50 -4.10 -11.55
C GLY A 410 -8.74 -5.63 -11.50
N LEU A 411 -8.30 -6.31 -10.43
CA LEU A 411 -8.61 -7.74 -10.26
C LEU A 411 -10.11 -7.97 -10.04
N ALA A 412 -10.77 -7.10 -9.28
CA ALA A 412 -12.23 -7.14 -9.11
C ALA A 412 -12.97 -6.95 -10.44
N ALA A 413 -12.47 -6.09 -11.33
CA ALA A 413 -13.01 -5.93 -12.68
C ALA A 413 -12.90 -7.23 -13.50
N LEU A 414 -11.80 -7.95 -13.41
CA LEU A 414 -11.64 -9.25 -14.06
C LEU A 414 -12.58 -10.31 -13.47
N ILE A 415 -12.79 -10.32 -12.15
CA ILE A 415 -13.76 -11.20 -11.48
C ILE A 415 -15.19 -10.86 -11.94
N LYS A 416 -15.55 -9.58 -11.95
CA LYS A 416 -16.88 -9.12 -12.41
C LYS A 416 -17.12 -9.47 -13.87
N GLN A 417 -16.10 -9.38 -14.72
CA GLN A 417 -16.17 -9.83 -16.12
C GLN A 417 -16.44 -11.33 -16.24
N LYS A 418 -15.75 -12.15 -15.44
CA LYS A 418 -15.91 -13.61 -15.45
C LYS A 418 -17.24 -14.04 -14.82
N PHE A 419 -17.66 -13.36 -13.76
CA PHE A 419 -18.86 -13.64 -12.98
C PHE A 419 -19.76 -12.40 -12.87
N PRO A 420 -20.49 -12.02 -13.95
CA PRO A 420 -21.28 -10.77 -13.96
C PRO A 420 -22.36 -10.68 -12.88
N SER A 421 -22.83 -11.82 -12.39
CA SER A 421 -23.85 -11.91 -11.34
C SER A 421 -23.31 -11.84 -9.91
N PHE A 422 -21.98 -11.81 -9.72
CA PHE A 422 -21.42 -11.70 -8.38
C PHE A 422 -21.81 -10.37 -7.73
N SER A 423 -22.29 -10.48 -6.50
CA SER A 423 -22.47 -9.34 -5.61
C SER A 423 -21.11 -8.73 -5.22
N PRO A 424 -21.07 -7.51 -4.67
CA PRO A 424 -19.85 -6.94 -4.10
C PRO A 424 -19.20 -7.85 -3.04
N ALA A 425 -20.01 -8.46 -2.16
CA ALA A 425 -19.52 -9.38 -1.15
C ALA A 425 -18.94 -10.67 -1.76
N ALA A 426 -19.57 -11.22 -2.82
CA ALA A 426 -19.06 -12.37 -3.55
C ALA A 426 -17.69 -12.10 -4.21
N ILE A 427 -17.51 -10.91 -4.81
CA ILE A 427 -16.20 -10.47 -5.34
C ILE A 427 -15.17 -10.39 -4.21
N GLY A 428 -15.52 -9.73 -3.10
CA GLY A 428 -14.65 -9.62 -1.92
C GLY A 428 -14.31 -10.99 -1.33
N SER A 429 -15.24 -11.93 -1.32
CA SER A 429 -14.99 -13.30 -0.88
C SER A 429 -14.01 -14.00 -1.80
N ALA A 430 -14.19 -13.97 -3.12
CA ALA A 430 -13.27 -14.58 -4.07
C ALA A 430 -11.83 -14.06 -3.90
N LEU A 431 -11.68 -12.76 -3.67
CA LEU A 431 -10.38 -12.14 -3.38
C LEU A 431 -9.76 -12.57 -2.06
N SER A 432 -10.59 -12.76 -1.03
CA SER A 432 -10.13 -13.05 0.34
C SER A 432 -9.79 -14.52 0.57
N THR A 433 -10.58 -15.44 0.01
CA THR A 433 -10.49 -16.88 0.33
C THR A 433 -9.40 -17.61 -0.44
N THR A 434 -8.83 -16.98 -1.45
CA THR A 434 -7.86 -17.59 -2.37
C THR A 434 -6.44 -17.00 -2.22
N THR A 435 -6.18 -16.27 -1.15
CA THR A 435 -4.92 -15.58 -0.89
C THR A 435 -3.74 -16.52 -0.66
N ILE A 436 -2.54 -15.97 -0.81
CA ILE A 436 -1.27 -16.62 -0.50
C ILE A 436 -0.85 -16.20 0.92
N LEU A 437 -0.43 -17.19 1.74
CA LEU A 437 0.01 -16.98 3.12
C LEU A 437 1.52 -17.17 3.30
N SER A 438 2.22 -17.54 2.24
CA SER A 438 3.68 -17.77 2.24
C SER A 438 4.39 -16.87 1.24
N ASP A 439 5.66 -16.63 1.51
CA ASP A 439 6.55 -15.97 0.58
C ASP A 439 6.98 -16.91 -0.57
N LYS A 440 7.81 -16.40 -1.46
CA LYS A 440 8.34 -17.11 -2.63
C LYS A 440 9.19 -18.34 -2.27
N GLN A 441 9.74 -18.41 -1.04
CA GLN A 441 10.51 -19.52 -0.50
C GLN A 441 9.66 -20.51 0.30
N GLY A 442 8.37 -20.26 0.45
CA GLY A 442 7.44 -21.08 1.23
C GLY A 442 7.43 -20.76 2.73
N ASN A 443 8.10 -19.70 3.18
CA ASN A 443 8.05 -19.25 4.57
C ASN A 443 6.81 -18.38 4.81
N PRO A 444 6.34 -18.23 6.06
CA PRO A 444 5.28 -17.30 6.38
C PRO A 444 5.57 -15.87 5.90
N ILE A 445 4.56 -15.20 5.37
CA ILE A 445 4.71 -13.77 5.01
C ILE A 445 5.16 -13.00 6.24
N MET A 446 6.22 -12.20 6.09
CA MET A 446 6.76 -11.37 7.15
C MET A 446 6.13 -9.98 7.13
N SER A 447 6.11 -9.33 8.29
CA SER A 447 5.63 -7.96 8.47
C SER A 447 6.73 -7.09 9.06
N GLN A 448 7.04 -5.98 8.41
CA GLN A 448 7.94 -4.97 8.93
C GLN A 448 7.32 -4.27 10.15
N ARG A 449 8.09 -4.13 11.23
CA ARG A 449 7.66 -3.43 12.46
C ARG A 449 8.22 -2.00 12.55
N THR A 450 9.31 -1.72 11.85
CA THR A 450 9.87 -0.37 11.68
C THR A 450 10.49 -0.26 10.30
N TYR A 451 10.74 0.97 9.86
CA TYR A 451 11.63 1.17 8.72
C TYR A 451 13.08 1.08 9.19
N SER A 452 13.79 0.08 8.76
CA SER A 452 15.23 -0.09 8.95
C SER A 452 15.85 -0.76 7.73
N ASN A 453 17.09 -0.45 7.44
CA ASN A 453 17.86 -1.11 6.38
C ASN A 453 19.24 -1.46 6.95
N PRO A 454 19.64 -2.74 7.03
CA PRO A 454 18.80 -3.91 6.72
C PRO A 454 17.59 -4.04 7.64
N ASP A 455 16.51 -4.63 7.11
CA ASP A 455 15.25 -4.81 7.84
C ASP A 455 15.36 -5.95 8.85
N SER A 456 15.79 -5.61 10.07
CA SER A 456 16.04 -6.55 11.17
C SER A 456 14.84 -6.72 12.11
N THR A 457 13.73 -6.00 11.88
CA THR A 457 12.57 -5.95 12.80
C THR A 457 11.38 -6.75 12.34
N GLN A 458 11.54 -7.59 11.32
CA GLN A 458 10.46 -8.39 10.76
C GLN A 458 9.98 -9.47 11.73
N THR A 459 8.67 -9.66 11.77
CA THR A 459 8.00 -10.77 12.45
C THR A 459 7.00 -11.42 11.52
N PRO A 460 6.59 -12.67 11.73
CA PRO A 460 5.49 -13.25 10.96
C PRO A 460 4.27 -12.35 10.97
N ALA A 461 3.67 -12.14 9.80
CA ALA A 461 2.48 -11.33 9.65
C ALA A 461 1.26 -12.02 10.27
N THR A 462 0.45 -11.24 10.98
CA THR A 462 -0.80 -11.69 11.56
C THR A 462 -2.00 -11.29 10.67
N PRO A 463 -3.19 -11.83 10.88
CA PRO A 463 -4.40 -11.35 10.21
C PRO A 463 -4.65 -9.85 10.38
N PHE A 464 -4.18 -9.22 11.45
CA PHE A 464 -4.26 -7.76 11.61
C PHE A 464 -3.26 -6.98 10.77
N ASP A 465 -2.22 -7.65 10.28
CA ASP A 465 -1.25 -7.06 9.35
C ASP A 465 -1.69 -7.21 7.89
N MET A 466 -2.22 -8.39 7.52
CA MET A 466 -2.43 -8.79 6.12
C MET A 466 -3.86 -9.25 5.78
N GLY A 467 -4.78 -9.23 6.74
CA GLY A 467 -6.12 -9.78 6.53
C GLY A 467 -6.09 -11.27 6.25
N ASN A 468 -6.75 -11.67 5.16
CA ASN A 468 -6.73 -13.05 4.66
C ASN A 468 -5.37 -13.45 4.05
N GLY A 469 -4.50 -12.49 3.67
CA GLY A 469 -3.20 -12.75 3.08
C GLY A 469 -2.90 -11.88 1.86
N PHE A 470 -1.94 -12.30 1.04
CA PHE A 470 -1.56 -11.63 -0.19
C PHE A 470 -2.46 -12.06 -1.36
N ALA A 471 -3.00 -11.12 -2.11
CA ALA A 471 -3.94 -11.37 -3.19
C ALA A 471 -3.35 -12.26 -4.29
N ASN A 472 -4.10 -13.30 -4.67
CA ASN A 472 -3.75 -14.22 -5.74
C ASN A 472 -4.70 -14.05 -6.94
N ALA A 473 -4.23 -13.35 -7.96
CA ALA A 473 -5.03 -13.00 -9.13
C ALA A 473 -5.60 -14.22 -9.87
N THR A 474 -4.82 -15.28 -9.98
CA THR A 474 -5.23 -16.49 -10.71
C THR A 474 -6.28 -17.29 -9.93
N ALA A 475 -6.04 -17.52 -8.64
CA ALA A 475 -6.96 -18.30 -7.82
C ALA A 475 -8.28 -17.55 -7.57
N ALA A 476 -8.27 -16.22 -7.47
CA ALA A 476 -9.47 -15.42 -7.31
C ALA A 476 -10.45 -15.52 -8.49
N LEU A 477 -9.98 -15.94 -9.66
CA LEU A 477 -10.83 -16.22 -10.82
C LEU A 477 -11.46 -17.62 -10.81
N ASP A 478 -11.10 -18.47 -9.83
CA ASP A 478 -11.68 -19.80 -9.64
C ASP A 478 -11.73 -20.15 -8.14
N PRO A 479 -12.60 -19.47 -7.36
CA PRO A 479 -12.56 -19.51 -5.91
C PRO A 479 -13.18 -20.77 -5.28
N GLY A 480 -13.89 -21.60 -6.04
CA GLY A 480 -14.60 -22.78 -5.53
C GLY A 480 -15.82 -22.40 -4.70
N LEU A 481 -15.60 -21.91 -3.48
CA LEU A 481 -16.65 -21.45 -2.57
C LEU A 481 -16.57 -19.92 -2.35
N ILE A 482 -17.72 -19.29 -2.24
CA ILE A 482 -17.83 -17.89 -1.83
C ILE A 482 -18.72 -17.72 -0.60
N PHE A 483 -18.43 -16.70 0.18
CA PHE A 483 -19.27 -16.17 1.25
C PHE A 483 -19.94 -14.91 0.71
N ASP A 484 -21.25 -14.80 0.87
CA ASP A 484 -22.01 -13.67 0.37
C ASP A 484 -22.76 -12.98 1.50
N CYS A 485 -22.80 -11.66 1.49
CA CYS A 485 -23.40 -10.82 2.50
C CYS A 485 -24.26 -9.77 1.80
N SER A 486 -25.51 -9.67 2.20
CA SER A 486 -26.47 -8.76 1.60
C SER A 486 -26.43 -7.36 2.24
N TYR A 487 -27.02 -6.38 1.56
CA TYR A 487 -27.24 -5.04 2.14
C TYR A 487 -28.07 -5.11 3.44
N ASP A 488 -29.05 -5.99 3.53
CA ASP A 488 -29.90 -6.15 4.71
C ASP A 488 -29.14 -6.76 5.90
N ASP A 489 -28.11 -7.60 5.62
CA ASP A 489 -27.19 -8.08 6.66
C ASP A 489 -26.38 -6.93 7.26
N TYR A 490 -25.89 -6.01 6.41
CA TYR A 490 -25.20 -4.81 6.88
C TYR A 490 -26.11 -3.87 7.68
N LEU A 491 -27.36 -3.72 7.29
CA LEU A 491 -28.35 -2.98 8.10
C LEU A 491 -28.61 -3.65 9.44
N SER A 492 -28.75 -4.98 9.46
CA SER A 492 -28.94 -5.76 10.70
C SER A 492 -27.72 -5.64 11.63
N PHE A 493 -26.51 -5.60 11.06
CA PHE A 493 -25.27 -5.31 11.80
C PHE A 493 -25.29 -3.89 12.39
N LEU A 494 -25.62 -2.86 11.58
CA LEU A 494 -25.72 -1.49 12.07
C LEU A 494 -26.76 -1.37 13.17
N CYS A 495 -27.89 -2.04 13.07
CA CYS A 495 -28.94 -2.10 14.10
C CYS A 495 -28.47 -2.81 15.39
N GLY A 496 -27.48 -3.69 15.29
CA GLY A 496 -26.86 -4.38 16.42
C GLY A 496 -25.93 -3.52 17.25
N ILE A 497 -25.50 -2.37 16.74
CA ILE A 497 -24.64 -1.43 17.46
C ILE A 497 -25.47 -0.65 18.48
N ASN A 498 -25.03 -0.66 19.73
CA ASN A 498 -25.76 0.00 20.82
C ASN A 498 -26.00 1.49 20.53
N GLY A 499 -27.26 1.93 20.61
CA GLY A 499 -27.68 3.31 20.38
C GLY A 499 -27.80 3.73 18.89
N SER A 500 -27.59 2.84 17.93
CA SER A 500 -27.62 3.13 16.50
C SER A 500 -29.03 3.18 15.88
N ALA A 501 -30.01 2.52 16.50
CA ALA A 501 -31.34 2.36 15.91
C ALA A 501 -32.01 3.66 15.40
N PRO A 502 -31.94 4.80 16.11
CA PRO A 502 -32.49 6.06 15.61
C PRO A 502 -31.74 6.57 14.36
N VAL A 503 -30.43 6.35 14.29
CA VAL A 503 -29.59 6.78 13.15
C VAL A 503 -29.91 5.94 11.92
N VAL A 504 -30.03 4.62 12.09
CA VAL A 504 -30.43 3.70 11.00
C VAL A 504 -31.83 4.02 10.51
N ALA A 505 -32.77 4.26 11.42
CA ALA A 505 -34.15 4.63 11.07
C ALA A 505 -34.20 5.94 10.26
N ASN A 506 -33.41 6.94 10.65
CA ASN A 506 -33.33 8.20 9.93
C ASN A 506 -32.70 8.04 8.53
N TYR A 507 -31.70 7.17 8.40
CA TYR A 507 -31.03 6.90 7.14
C TYR A 507 -31.88 6.08 6.16
N THR A 508 -32.57 5.04 6.66
CA THR A 508 -33.34 4.11 5.81
C THR A 508 -34.81 4.48 5.65
N GLY A 509 -35.33 5.35 6.50
CA GLY A 509 -36.78 5.58 6.66
C GLY A 509 -37.54 4.44 7.38
N ASN A 510 -36.84 3.39 7.84
CA ASN A 510 -37.43 2.21 8.48
C ASN A 510 -36.81 1.97 9.86
N SER A 511 -37.61 1.53 10.82
CA SER A 511 -37.12 1.14 12.13
C SER A 511 -36.30 -0.16 12.05
N CYS A 512 -35.31 -0.31 12.93
CA CYS A 512 -34.59 -1.57 13.09
C CYS A 512 -35.55 -2.73 13.44
N GLY A 513 -35.38 -3.87 12.76
CA GLY A 513 -36.12 -5.09 13.07
C GLY A 513 -35.72 -5.70 14.42
N ALA A 514 -36.42 -6.76 14.82
CA ALA A 514 -36.11 -7.50 16.04
C ALA A 514 -34.80 -8.33 15.92
N SER A 515 -34.41 -8.67 14.72
CA SER A 515 -33.16 -9.42 14.44
C SER A 515 -32.01 -8.45 14.22
N THR A 516 -30.99 -8.52 15.07
CA THR A 516 -29.75 -7.77 14.95
C THR A 516 -28.57 -8.74 14.83
N MET A 517 -27.49 -8.30 14.19
CA MET A 517 -26.26 -9.08 13.98
C MET A 517 -25.08 -8.36 14.62
N THR A 518 -24.11 -9.13 15.10
CA THR A 518 -22.78 -8.60 15.42
C THR A 518 -21.86 -8.76 14.20
N GLY A 519 -20.68 -8.15 14.22
CA GLY A 519 -19.70 -8.33 13.14
C GLY A 519 -19.29 -9.80 12.93
N ALA A 520 -19.23 -10.57 14.03
CA ALA A 520 -18.91 -12.00 13.96
C ALA A 520 -20.00 -12.85 13.28
N ASP A 521 -21.26 -12.38 13.29
CA ASP A 521 -22.40 -13.08 12.68
C ASP A 521 -22.56 -12.79 11.19
N LEU A 522 -21.94 -11.71 10.69
CA LEU A 522 -21.91 -11.40 9.26
C LEU A 522 -21.25 -12.54 8.48
N ASN A 523 -21.81 -12.88 7.31
CA ASN A 523 -21.28 -13.95 6.47
C ASN A 523 -20.01 -13.53 5.71
N LEU A 524 -19.02 -13.02 6.47
CA LEU A 524 -17.73 -12.58 5.93
C LEU A 524 -16.76 -13.77 5.78
N PRO A 525 -15.78 -13.67 4.87
CA PRO A 525 -14.70 -14.67 4.71
C PRO A 525 -13.63 -14.55 5.81
N SER A 526 -14.05 -14.44 7.05
CA SER A 526 -13.24 -14.42 8.26
C SER A 526 -14.11 -14.74 9.47
N ILE A 527 -13.51 -15.22 10.55
CA ILE A 527 -14.14 -15.34 11.87
C ILE A 527 -13.33 -14.46 12.81
N THR A 528 -13.97 -13.44 13.38
CA THR A 528 -13.34 -12.54 14.36
C THR A 528 -14.27 -12.42 15.56
N ILE A 529 -13.76 -12.74 16.75
CA ILE A 529 -14.48 -12.65 18.01
C ILE A 529 -13.70 -11.72 18.93
N ALA A 530 -14.18 -10.50 19.12
CA ALA A 530 -13.53 -9.50 19.96
C ALA A 530 -13.59 -9.83 21.46
N VAL A 531 -14.65 -10.49 21.89
CA VAL A 531 -14.83 -10.89 23.30
C VAL A 531 -15.39 -12.31 23.34
N LEU A 532 -14.54 -13.26 23.70
CA LEU A 532 -14.93 -14.64 23.91
C LEU A 532 -14.90 -14.96 25.41
N ASN A 533 -16.06 -14.88 26.08
CA ASN A 533 -16.15 -15.11 27.53
C ASN A 533 -16.51 -16.56 27.90
N GLN A 534 -17.30 -17.24 27.09
CA GLN A 534 -17.79 -18.62 27.34
C GLN A 534 -17.83 -19.40 26.03
N SER A 535 -19.03 -19.70 25.55
CA SER A 535 -19.27 -20.38 24.28
C SER A 535 -19.96 -19.43 23.31
N ARG A 536 -19.56 -19.45 22.05
CA ARG A 536 -20.23 -18.72 20.98
C ARG A 536 -20.44 -19.64 19.78
N THR A 537 -21.65 -19.61 19.22
CA THR A 537 -21.96 -20.29 17.97
C THR A 537 -21.94 -19.26 16.85
N ILE A 538 -21.20 -19.56 15.79
CA ILE A 538 -21.06 -18.74 14.59
C ILE A 538 -21.43 -19.60 13.39
N THR A 539 -22.14 -19.03 12.45
CA THR A 539 -22.51 -19.70 11.22
C THR A 539 -21.86 -19.02 10.01
N ARG A 540 -21.56 -19.82 8.99
CA ARG A 540 -21.15 -19.35 7.68
C ARG A 540 -21.91 -20.11 6.61
N THR A 541 -22.48 -19.39 5.66
CA THR A 541 -23.11 -19.99 4.49
C THR A 541 -22.17 -19.85 3.30
N VAL A 542 -21.72 -20.97 2.76
CA VAL A 542 -20.89 -21.00 1.55
C VAL A 542 -21.74 -21.34 0.34
N THR A 543 -21.43 -20.73 -0.81
CA THR A 543 -22.04 -21.02 -2.10
C THR A 543 -21.00 -21.62 -3.03
N ASN A 544 -21.26 -22.77 -3.63
CA ASN A 544 -20.39 -23.35 -4.65
C ASN A 544 -20.57 -22.62 -5.98
N VAL A 545 -19.50 -21.99 -6.47
CA VAL A 545 -19.47 -21.27 -7.76
C VAL A 545 -18.65 -22.00 -8.83
N ALA A 546 -18.18 -23.19 -8.49
CA ALA A 546 -17.48 -24.11 -9.38
C ALA A 546 -18.38 -25.31 -9.76
N SER A 547 -17.81 -26.40 -10.22
CA SER A 547 -18.51 -27.67 -10.43
C SER A 547 -18.86 -28.36 -9.11
N ASP A 548 -19.75 -29.36 -9.14
CA ASP A 548 -20.09 -30.19 -7.99
C ASP A 548 -18.83 -30.74 -7.32
N GLU A 549 -18.73 -30.60 -6.01
CA GLU A 549 -17.49 -30.93 -5.30
C GLU A 549 -17.75 -31.39 -3.85
N ASN A 550 -16.89 -32.29 -3.32
CA ASN A 550 -16.88 -32.66 -1.91
C ASN A 550 -15.86 -31.81 -1.18
N TYR A 551 -16.27 -31.22 -0.07
CA TYR A 551 -15.39 -30.43 0.80
C TYR A 551 -15.19 -31.11 2.15
N THR A 552 -13.94 -31.06 2.62
CA THR A 552 -13.55 -31.36 4.00
C THR A 552 -13.15 -30.08 4.70
N VAL A 553 -13.68 -29.83 5.89
CA VAL A 553 -13.43 -28.61 6.66
C VAL A 553 -12.47 -28.93 7.81
N SER A 554 -11.33 -28.26 7.83
CA SER A 554 -10.38 -28.24 8.95
C SER A 554 -10.51 -26.92 9.70
N CYS A 555 -10.46 -26.98 11.02
CA CYS A 555 -10.51 -25.79 11.88
C CYS A 555 -9.35 -25.81 12.87
N ASN A 556 -8.36 -24.94 12.65
CA ASN A 556 -7.24 -24.70 13.54
C ASN A 556 -7.64 -23.58 14.52
N ALA A 557 -8.16 -23.95 15.69
CA ALA A 557 -8.64 -22.97 16.65
C ALA A 557 -7.49 -22.08 17.18
N PRO A 558 -7.75 -20.76 17.38
CA PRO A 558 -6.79 -19.87 18.04
C PRO A 558 -6.41 -20.35 19.44
N TYR A 559 -5.19 -20.06 19.88
CA TYR A 559 -4.75 -20.36 21.24
C TYR A 559 -5.73 -19.76 22.29
N GLY A 560 -6.09 -20.54 23.30
CA GLY A 560 -7.07 -20.12 24.31
C GLY A 560 -8.54 -20.30 23.90
N ALA A 561 -8.79 -20.90 22.73
CA ALA A 561 -10.09 -21.32 22.28
C ALA A 561 -10.08 -22.77 21.81
N ALA A 562 -11.23 -23.45 21.95
CA ALA A 562 -11.50 -24.74 21.30
C ALA A 562 -12.67 -24.54 20.34
N ALA A 563 -12.56 -25.04 19.13
CA ALA A 563 -13.60 -24.91 18.12
C ALA A 563 -14.00 -26.28 17.57
N SER A 564 -15.28 -26.45 17.28
CA SER A 564 -15.82 -27.59 16.53
C SER A 564 -16.59 -27.08 15.32
N VAL A 565 -16.58 -27.84 14.23
CA VAL A 565 -17.23 -27.49 12.96
C VAL A 565 -18.24 -28.59 12.58
N ALA A 566 -19.41 -28.19 12.10
CA ALA A 566 -20.43 -29.09 11.59
C ALA A 566 -21.17 -28.47 10.37
N PRO A 567 -21.29 -29.19 9.25
CA PRO A 567 -20.66 -30.48 8.97
C PRO A 567 -19.15 -30.33 8.71
N ALA A 568 -18.34 -31.34 9.12
CA ALA A 568 -16.91 -31.39 8.83
C ALA A 568 -16.62 -31.88 7.39
N GLN A 569 -17.60 -32.51 6.76
CA GLN A 569 -17.54 -32.95 5.35
C GLN A 569 -18.91 -32.78 4.72
N PHE A 570 -18.96 -32.33 3.48
CA PHE A 570 -20.20 -32.19 2.74
C PHE A 570 -19.95 -32.22 1.23
N PHE A 571 -20.95 -32.75 0.50
CA PHE A 571 -21.05 -32.59 -0.94
C PHE A 571 -21.91 -31.37 -1.25
N ILE A 572 -21.47 -30.53 -2.19
CA ILE A 572 -22.19 -29.32 -2.59
C ILE A 572 -22.25 -29.22 -4.12
N PRO A 573 -23.45 -29.34 -4.72
CA PRO A 573 -23.64 -29.12 -6.15
C PRO A 573 -23.31 -27.68 -6.55
N SER A 574 -23.01 -27.49 -7.82
CA SER A 574 -22.81 -26.17 -8.43
C SER A 574 -24.00 -25.24 -8.18
N GLY A 575 -23.75 -24.03 -7.76
CA GLY A 575 -24.78 -23.02 -7.45
C GLY A 575 -25.52 -23.23 -6.13
N GLN A 576 -25.29 -24.33 -5.40
CA GLN A 576 -25.97 -24.59 -4.13
C GLN A 576 -25.24 -23.97 -2.94
N LYS A 577 -26.00 -23.85 -1.85
CA LYS A 577 -25.52 -23.27 -0.57
C LYS A 577 -25.41 -24.34 0.50
N GLN A 578 -24.39 -24.22 1.35
CA GLN A 578 -24.19 -25.06 2.52
C GLN A 578 -23.98 -24.18 3.77
N LEU A 579 -24.75 -24.42 4.80
CA LEU A 579 -24.54 -23.84 6.12
C LEU A 579 -23.48 -24.63 6.87
N VAL A 580 -22.50 -23.94 7.42
CA VAL A 580 -21.44 -24.52 8.29
C VAL A 580 -21.48 -23.79 9.62
N THR A 581 -21.57 -24.55 10.70
CA THR A 581 -21.68 -24.05 12.08
C THR A 581 -20.38 -24.30 12.84
N PHE A 582 -19.90 -23.27 13.51
CA PHE A 582 -18.74 -23.31 14.39
C PHE A 582 -19.18 -23.06 15.82
N VAL A 583 -18.85 -23.96 16.74
CA VAL A 583 -19.03 -23.77 18.17
C VAL A 583 -17.66 -23.49 18.77
N VAL A 584 -17.48 -22.30 19.32
CA VAL A 584 -16.21 -21.78 19.83
C VAL A 584 -16.32 -21.62 21.34
N ASN A 585 -15.48 -22.33 22.09
CA ASN A 585 -15.46 -22.31 23.54
C ASN A 585 -14.16 -21.66 24.02
N ALA A 586 -14.26 -20.73 24.99
CA ALA A 586 -13.07 -20.22 25.66
C ALA A 586 -12.45 -21.32 26.54
N THR A 587 -11.15 -21.52 26.41
CA THR A 587 -10.36 -22.45 27.25
C THR A 587 -9.46 -21.74 28.24
N MET A 588 -9.31 -20.42 28.10
CA MET A 588 -8.51 -19.54 28.96
C MET A 588 -9.24 -18.25 29.26
N THR A 589 -8.95 -17.65 30.42
CA THR A 589 -9.53 -16.40 30.88
C THR A 589 -8.59 -15.21 30.75
N ASN A 590 -7.36 -15.41 30.29
CA ASN A 590 -6.36 -14.34 30.18
C ASN A 590 -6.57 -13.52 28.90
N SER A 591 -6.39 -12.19 29.00
CA SER A 591 -6.43 -11.29 27.85
C SER A 591 -5.31 -11.61 26.87
N SER A 592 -5.65 -12.17 25.73
CA SER A 592 -4.70 -12.42 24.65
C SER A 592 -5.39 -12.31 23.29
N VAL A 593 -4.63 -11.89 22.31
CA VAL A 593 -5.03 -11.97 20.90
C VAL A 593 -4.37 -13.23 20.34
N SER A 594 -5.17 -14.07 19.69
CA SER A 594 -4.68 -15.31 19.10
C SER A 594 -5.32 -15.56 17.74
N PHE A 595 -4.62 -16.30 16.92
CA PHE A 595 -4.96 -16.51 15.51
C PHE A 595 -4.98 -18.00 15.19
N GLY A 596 -5.90 -18.37 14.35
CA GLY A 596 -6.05 -19.67 13.73
C GLY A 596 -6.64 -19.47 12.33
N ASP A 597 -7.11 -20.54 11.74
CA ASP A 597 -7.74 -20.54 10.43
C ASP A 597 -8.80 -21.64 10.31
N VAL A 598 -9.64 -21.49 9.30
CA VAL A 598 -10.55 -22.53 8.82
C VAL A 598 -10.25 -22.76 7.35
N GLU A 599 -10.03 -24.01 6.98
CA GLU A 599 -9.74 -24.41 5.63
C GLU A 599 -10.80 -25.37 5.10
N PHE A 600 -11.28 -25.10 3.89
CA PHE A 600 -12.17 -25.97 3.13
C PHE A 600 -11.35 -26.56 1.98
N TYR A 601 -11.16 -27.87 2.00
CA TYR A 601 -10.43 -28.62 0.97
C TYR A 601 -11.43 -29.33 0.05
N GLY A 602 -11.47 -28.90 -1.19
CA GLY A 602 -12.24 -29.53 -2.24
C GLY A 602 -11.50 -30.71 -2.90
N ASP A 603 -12.21 -31.78 -3.23
CA ASP A 603 -11.64 -32.97 -3.88
C ASP A 603 -11.25 -32.70 -5.36
N LYS A 604 -11.62 -31.56 -5.91
CA LYS A 604 -11.19 -31.09 -7.24
C LYS A 604 -10.05 -30.05 -7.22
N GLY A 605 -9.50 -29.80 -6.03
CA GLY A 605 -8.31 -28.95 -5.84
C GLY A 605 -8.59 -27.53 -5.38
N HIS A 606 -9.83 -27.14 -5.16
CA HIS A 606 -10.13 -25.85 -4.55
C HIS A 606 -9.71 -25.85 -3.08
N ARG A 607 -9.07 -24.78 -2.67
CA ARG A 607 -8.69 -24.51 -1.28
C ARG A 607 -9.17 -23.14 -0.88
N VAL A 608 -10.08 -23.10 0.09
CA VAL A 608 -10.69 -21.87 0.61
C VAL A 608 -10.23 -21.70 2.05
N VAL A 609 -9.55 -20.60 2.35
CA VAL A 609 -8.97 -20.32 3.67
C VAL A 609 -9.56 -19.05 4.23
N ILE A 610 -10.03 -19.11 5.48
CA ILE A 610 -10.48 -17.92 6.20
C ILE A 610 -9.76 -17.80 7.54
N PRO A 611 -9.25 -16.62 7.92
CA PRO A 611 -8.61 -16.41 9.20
C PRO A 611 -9.63 -16.49 10.33
N PHE A 612 -9.18 -17.06 11.46
CA PHE A 612 -9.94 -17.15 12.68
C PHE A 612 -9.20 -16.41 13.80
N THR A 613 -9.77 -15.32 14.27
CA THR A 613 -9.16 -14.45 15.29
C THR A 613 -10.02 -14.40 16.53
N VAL A 614 -9.40 -14.61 17.69
CA VAL A 614 -10.05 -14.45 19.01
C VAL A 614 -9.25 -13.45 19.82
N MET A 615 -9.95 -12.47 20.37
CA MET A 615 -9.41 -11.53 21.34
C MET A 615 -10.12 -11.80 22.66
N SER A 616 -9.46 -12.48 23.59
CA SER A 616 -10.00 -12.70 24.92
C SER A 616 -9.74 -11.47 25.80
N LYS A 617 -10.72 -11.09 26.62
CA LYS A 617 -10.56 -10.02 27.61
C LYS A 617 -10.56 -10.65 29.00
N ALA A 618 -9.60 -10.27 29.83
CA ALA A 618 -9.71 -10.58 31.25
C ALA A 618 -10.95 -9.88 31.81
N VAL A 619 -11.83 -10.64 32.42
CA VAL A 619 -12.99 -10.14 33.15
C VAL A 619 -12.52 -9.57 34.47
#